data_bf8121452ffdf589807e3d8832b8374a
#
_entry.id   bf8121452ffdf589807e3d8832b8374a
#
_cell.length_a   1.000
_cell.length_b   1.000
_cell.length_c   1.000
_cell.angle_alpha   90.00
_cell.angle_beta   90.00
_cell.angle_gamma   90.00
#
_symmetry.space_group_name_H-M   'P 1'
#
loop_
_entity.id
_entity.type
_entity.pdbx_description
1 polymer ?
#
loop_
_entity_poly.entity_id
_entity_poly.type
_entity_poly.pdbx_seq_one_letter_code
_entity_poly.pdbx_strand_id
1 'polypeptide(L)'
;FCGYALARMGYRPILLERGASMEERQKDVQDFWKTGKLNPESNVQFGEGGAGTFSDGKLNTLVHDSHNRGKEVLRLFVKYGAPESILYDAKPHIGTDILAKVVKNIREAIISMGGEVRFHTKVTGIRTKRSIDFSDEPALAMLHLEDTRTNIGEDLLTDVAVLAIGHSAR
;
A
#
# COMPACT_ATOMS: atom_id res chain seq x y z
N PHE A 1 2.20 -2.98 5.08
CA PHE A 1 2.88 -3.66 6.20
C PHE A 1 4.37 -3.31 6.27
N CYS A 2 5.11 -3.34 5.16
CA CYS A 2 6.53 -2.96 5.13
C CYS A 2 6.74 -1.54 5.69
N GLY A 3 5.99 -0.55 5.19
CA GLY A 3 6.06 0.83 5.69
C GLY A 3 5.76 0.94 7.18
N TYR A 4 4.76 0.19 7.68
CA TYR A 4 4.45 0.15 9.11
C TYR A 4 5.61 -0.44 9.94
N ALA A 5 6.18 -1.55 9.47
CA ALA A 5 7.32 -2.18 10.16
C ALA A 5 8.53 -1.25 10.20
N LEU A 6 8.85 -0.60 9.08
CA LEU A 6 9.94 0.38 9.00
C LEU A 6 9.71 1.57 9.94
N ALA A 7 8.51 2.15 9.94
CA ALA A 7 8.16 3.25 10.83
C ALA A 7 8.31 2.87 12.31
N ARG A 8 7.85 1.67 12.70
CA ARG A 8 8.05 1.14 14.07
C ARG A 8 9.52 0.96 14.45
N MET A 9 10.39 0.72 13.50
CA MET A 9 11.85 0.60 13.72
C MET A 9 12.57 1.95 13.73
N GLY A 10 11.83 3.06 13.63
CA GLY A 10 12.38 4.42 13.65
C GLY A 10 12.83 4.95 12.29
N TYR A 11 12.62 4.20 11.21
CA TYR A 11 12.80 4.72 9.86
C TYR A 11 11.65 5.68 9.50
N ARG A 12 11.89 6.51 8.49
CA ARG A 12 10.88 7.44 7.94
C ARG A 12 10.52 7.02 6.52
N PRO A 13 9.73 5.94 6.35
CA PRO A 13 9.39 5.46 5.02
C PRO A 13 8.49 6.46 4.30
N ILE A 14 8.70 6.61 2.99
CA ILE A 14 7.78 7.30 2.08
C ILE A 14 7.01 6.21 1.33
N LEU A 15 5.69 6.16 1.50
CA LEU A 15 4.80 5.25 0.78
C LEU A 15 4.21 6.00 -0.40
N LEU A 16 4.42 5.48 -1.61
CA LEU A 16 3.91 6.03 -2.85
C LEU A 16 2.74 5.17 -3.33
N GLU A 17 1.56 5.77 -3.46
CA GLU A 17 0.36 5.12 -3.98
C GLU A 17 -0.13 5.91 -5.20
N ARG A 18 -0.26 5.21 -6.36
CA ARG A 18 -0.70 5.87 -7.60
C ARG A 18 -2.16 6.32 -7.55
N GLY A 19 -2.99 5.60 -6.80
CA GLY A 19 -4.40 5.91 -6.66
C GLY A 19 -4.69 6.87 -5.49
N ALA A 20 -5.97 6.95 -5.14
CA ALA A 20 -6.47 7.85 -4.12
C ALA A 20 -6.40 7.25 -2.70
N SER A 21 -6.54 8.14 -1.70
CA SER A 21 -6.80 7.75 -0.31
C SER A 21 -8.09 6.93 -0.20
N MET A 22 -8.27 6.21 0.90
CA MET A 22 -9.47 5.39 1.11
C MET A 22 -10.76 6.22 0.97
N GLU A 23 -10.74 7.43 1.48
CA GLU A 23 -11.90 8.33 1.47
C GLU A 23 -12.29 8.78 0.05
N GLU A 24 -11.32 9.08 -0.79
CA GLU A 24 -11.55 9.46 -2.19
C GLU A 24 -11.87 8.23 -3.04
N ARG A 25 -11.11 7.15 -2.85
CA ARG A 25 -11.28 5.89 -3.57
C ARG A 25 -12.68 5.30 -3.41
N GLN A 26 -13.27 5.38 -2.20
CA GLN A 26 -14.65 4.95 -1.98
C GLN A 26 -15.64 5.72 -2.87
N LYS A 27 -15.42 7.02 -3.07
CA LYS A 27 -16.24 7.84 -3.97
C LYS A 27 -16.03 7.42 -5.43
N ASP A 28 -14.78 7.27 -5.87
CA ASP A 28 -14.45 6.84 -7.24
C ASP A 28 -15.13 5.51 -7.59
N VAL A 29 -15.08 4.54 -6.68
CA VAL A 29 -15.71 3.22 -6.85
C VAL A 29 -17.24 3.33 -6.88
N GLN A 30 -17.84 4.13 -5.99
CA GLN A 30 -19.28 4.35 -5.98
C GLN A 30 -19.76 5.05 -7.25
N ASP A 31 -19.02 6.03 -7.74
CA ASP A 31 -19.33 6.76 -8.96
C ASP A 31 -19.21 5.84 -10.19
N PHE A 32 -18.20 4.99 -10.23
CA PHE A 32 -18.09 3.96 -11.26
C PHE A 32 -19.30 3.02 -11.27
N TRP A 33 -19.73 2.52 -10.14
CA TRP A 33 -20.90 1.62 -10.06
C TRP A 33 -22.22 2.29 -10.44
N LYS A 34 -22.34 3.62 -10.19
CA LYS A 34 -23.55 4.38 -10.55
C LYS A 34 -23.57 4.81 -12.01
N THR A 35 -22.43 5.19 -12.56
CA THR A 35 -22.36 5.88 -13.85
C THR A 35 -21.67 5.08 -14.95
N GLY A 36 -20.96 4.00 -14.61
CA GLY A 36 -20.08 3.25 -15.51
C GLY A 36 -18.77 3.98 -15.88
N LYS A 37 -18.53 5.18 -15.34
CA LYS A 37 -17.34 5.96 -15.65
C LYS A 37 -16.17 5.53 -14.77
N LEU A 38 -15.22 4.80 -15.36
CA LEU A 38 -14.03 4.32 -14.67
C LEU A 38 -12.98 5.44 -14.52
N ASN A 39 -12.46 5.62 -13.28
CA ASN A 39 -11.20 6.31 -13.05
C ASN A 39 -10.03 5.32 -13.20
N PRO A 40 -9.16 5.46 -14.22
CA PRO A 40 -8.08 4.47 -14.46
C PRO A 40 -7.02 4.47 -13.36
N GLU A 41 -6.85 5.54 -12.62
CA GLU A 41 -5.83 5.67 -11.58
C GLU A 41 -6.35 5.31 -10.17
N SER A 42 -7.67 5.40 -9.94
CA SER A 42 -8.30 5.13 -8.64
C SER A 42 -9.61 4.36 -8.83
N ASN A 43 -9.64 3.08 -8.43
CA ASN A 43 -10.77 2.18 -8.68
C ASN A 43 -10.70 0.95 -7.75
N VAL A 44 -11.41 -0.15 -8.09
CA VAL A 44 -11.37 -1.39 -7.30
C VAL A 44 -10.01 -2.09 -7.28
N GLN A 45 -9.07 -1.77 -8.17
CA GLN A 45 -7.72 -2.33 -8.22
C GLN A 45 -6.67 -1.39 -7.61
N PHE A 46 -6.75 -0.09 -7.93
CA PHE A 46 -5.77 0.92 -7.55
C PHE A 46 -6.29 1.82 -6.45
N GLY A 47 -5.39 2.25 -5.58
CA GLY A 47 -5.67 3.10 -4.45
C GLY A 47 -5.35 2.43 -3.12
N GLU A 48 -5.44 3.20 -2.05
CA GLU A 48 -5.11 2.77 -0.69
C GLU A 48 -5.78 1.44 -0.31
N GLY A 49 -5.01 0.52 0.26
CA GLY A 49 -5.48 -0.81 0.68
C GLY A 49 -5.48 -1.86 -0.43
N GLY A 50 -5.25 -1.47 -1.71
CA GLY A 50 -5.19 -2.39 -2.84
C GLY A 50 -6.54 -3.04 -3.19
N ALA A 51 -6.52 -4.03 -4.09
CA ALA A 51 -7.75 -4.69 -4.59
C ALA A 51 -8.54 -5.43 -3.49
N GLY A 52 -7.86 -5.89 -2.42
CA GLY A 52 -8.50 -6.63 -1.33
C GLY A 52 -9.56 -5.82 -0.58
N THR A 53 -9.45 -4.50 -0.54
CA THR A 53 -10.37 -3.62 0.20
C THR A 53 -11.79 -3.61 -0.37
N PHE A 54 -11.94 -3.87 -1.67
CA PHE A 54 -13.24 -3.93 -2.35
C PHE A 54 -13.60 -5.35 -2.80
N SER A 55 -12.97 -6.37 -2.21
CA SER A 55 -13.28 -7.78 -2.43
C SER A 55 -14.36 -8.29 -1.46
N ASP A 56 -14.52 -9.59 -1.39
CA ASP A 56 -15.46 -10.25 -0.46
C ASP A 56 -14.98 -10.30 1.00
N GLY A 57 -13.85 -9.67 1.33
CA GLY A 57 -13.34 -9.55 2.71
C GLY A 57 -12.69 -10.81 3.29
N LYS A 58 -12.52 -11.85 2.49
CA LYS A 58 -11.86 -13.08 2.93
C LYS A 58 -10.36 -12.85 3.11
N LEU A 59 -9.83 -13.31 4.24
CA LEU A 59 -8.40 -13.21 4.58
C LEU A 59 -7.67 -14.55 4.40
N ASN A 60 -8.08 -15.34 3.42
CA ASN A 60 -7.48 -16.63 3.15
C ASN A 60 -6.18 -16.49 2.34
N THR A 61 -5.18 -17.28 2.69
CA THR A 61 -3.94 -17.39 1.94
C THR A 61 -3.54 -18.86 1.76
N LEU A 62 -2.97 -19.17 0.60
CA LEU A 62 -2.36 -20.48 0.33
C LEU A 62 -0.85 -20.49 0.63
N VAL A 63 -0.30 -19.37 1.11
CA VAL A 63 1.12 -19.26 1.45
C VAL A 63 1.41 -20.07 2.71
N HIS A 64 2.36 -21.00 2.61
CA HIS A 64 2.87 -21.72 3.78
C HIS A 64 3.69 -20.76 4.66
N ASP A 65 3.18 -20.45 5.85
CA ASP A 65 3.78 -19.47 6.76
C ASP A 65 4.54 -20.16 7.90
N SER A 66 5.76 -20.62 7.63
CA SER A 66 6.63 -21.26 8.63
C SER A 66 7.07 -20.35 9.76
N HIS A 67 6.91 -19.03 9.63
CA HIS A 67 7.36 -18.02 10.59
C HIS A 67 6.21 -17.30 11.30
N ASN A 68 4.96 -17.74 11.11
CA ASN A 68 3.76 -17.10 11.67
C ASN A 68 3.59 -15.60 11.34
N ARG A 69 4.15 -15.14 10.22
CA ARG A 69 4.03 -13.74 9.77
C ARG A 69 2.58 -13.37 9.45
N GLY A 70 1.80 -14.30 8.94
CA GLY A 70 0.36 -14.13 8.70
C GLY A 70 -0.39 -13.83 9.99
N LYS A 71 -0.06 -14.49 11.10
CA LYS A 71 -0.66 -14.19 12.41
C LYS A 71 -0.32 -12.79 12.89
N GLU A 72 0.90 -12.30 12.64
CA GLU A 72 1.27 -10.92 12.98
C GLU A 72 0.46 -9.90 12.16
N VAL A 73 0.20 -10.20 10.87
CA VAL A 73 -0.68 -9.38 10.04
C VAL A 73 -2.09 -9.31 10.61
N LEU A 74 -2.67 -10.45 11.03
CA LEU A 74 -4.01 -10.49 11.64
C LEU A 74 -4.03 -9.73 12.98
N ARG A 75 -3.01 -9.88 13.83
CA ARG A 75 -2.87 -9.11 15.06
C ARG A 75 -2.79 -7.61 14.80
N LEU A 76 -2.10 -7.21 13.74
CA LEU A 76 -2.03 -5.81 13.33
C LEU A 76 -3.41 -5.31 12.90
N PHE A 77 -4.18 -6.09 12.15
CA PHE A 77 -5.54 -5.72 11.80
C PHE A 77 -6.43 -5.55 13.03
N VAL A 78 -6.37 -6.49 13.99
CA VAL A 78 -7.11 -6.37 15.26
C VAL A 78 -6.70 -5.12 16.02
N LYS A 79 -5.40 -4.86 16.15
CA LYS A 79 -4.87 -3.65 16.79
C LYS A 79 -5.46 -2.36 16.20
N TYR A 80 -5.76 -2.36 14.91
CA TYR A 80 -6.27 -1.20 14.18
C TYR A 80 -7.78 -1.26 13.88
N GLY A 81 -8.50 -2.16 14.56
CA GLY A 81 -9.96 -2.11 14.60
C GLY A 81 -10.69 -3.26 13.91
N ALA A 82 -9.99 -4.30 13.48
CA ALA A 82 -10.65 -5.53 13.05
C ALA A 82 -11.19 -6.33 14.25
N PRO A 83 -12.22 -7.15 14.08
CA PRO A 83 -12.74 -8.00 15.14
C PRO A 83 -11.71 -9.06 15.55
N GLU A 84 -11.64 -9.37 16.86
CA GLU A 84 -10.70 -10.37 17.39
C GLU A 84 -10.94 -11.77 16.83
N SER A 85 -12.15 -12.07 16.38
CA SER A 85 -12.52 -13.39 15.83
C SER A 85 -11.61 -13.82 14.67
N ILE A 86 -11.03 -12.88 13.91
CA ILE A 86 -10.13 -13.21 12.80
C ILE A 86 -8.84 -13.93 13.24
N LEU A 87 -8.50 -13.91 14.54
CA LEU A 87 -7.31 -14.58 15.07
C LEU A 87 -7.49 -16.08 15.25
N TYR A 88 -8.73 -16.56 15.38
CA TYR A 88 -9.08 -17.96 15.64
C TYR A 88 -10.11 -18.56 14.70
N ASP A 89 -10.75 -17.77 13.86
CA ASP A 89 -11.65 -18.27 12.83
C ASP A 89 -10.89 -19.09 11.78
N ALA A 90 -11.42 -20.24 11.41
CA ALA A 90 -10.84 -21.11 10.38
C ALA A 90 -10.85 -20.45 8.98
N LYS A 91 -11.80 -19.53 8.75
CA LYS A 91 -11.94 -18.75 7.52
C LYS A 91 -12.16 -17.28 7.88
N PRO A 92 -11.09 -16.57 8.31
CA PRO A 92 -11.23 -15.20 8.79
C PRO A 92 -11.78 -14.29 7.68
N HIS A 93 -12.71 -13.43 8.07
CA HIS A 93 -13.37 -12.48 7.20
C HIS A 93 -13.46 -11.11 7.88
N ILE A 94 -13.18 -10.05 7.11
CA ILE A 94 -13.37 -8.66 7.54
C ILE A 94 -14.27 -7.98 6.53
N GLY A 95 -15.40 -7.40 6.99
CA GLY A 95 -16.25 -6.58 6.13
C GLY A 95 -15.47 -5.40 5.52
N THR A 96 -15.83 -5.01 4.31
CA THR A 96 -15.11 -3.97 3.55
C THR A 96 -15.12 -2.61 4.25
N ASP A 97 -16.17 -2.30 5.00
CA ASP A 97 -16.31 -1.10 5.81
C ASP A 97 -15.32 -1.07 6.99
N ILE A 98 -15.16 -2.21 7.66
CA ILE A 98 -14.19 -2.37 8.76
C ILE A 98 -12.78 -2.35 8.20
N LEU A 99 -12.53 -3.06 7.09
CA LEU A 99 -11.21 -3.10 6.47
C LEU A 99 -10.75 -1.70 6.01
N ALA A 100 -11.65 -0.90 5.48
CA ALA A 100 -11.38 0.49 5.12
C ALA A 100 -10.89 1.32 6.32
N LYS A 101 -11.54 1.15 7.49
CA LYS A 101 -11.12 1.82 8.73
C LYS A 101 -9.76 1.33 9.23
N VAL A 102 -9.53 0.01 9.18
CA VAL A 102 -8.25 -0.60 9.57
C VAL A 102 -7.11 -0.05 8.72
N VAL A 103 -7.28 0.01 7.41
CA VAL A 103 -6.28 0.54 6.47
C VAL A 103 -5.96 2.00 6.77
N LYS A 104 -6.98 2.82 6.96
CA LYS A 104 -6.83 4.23 7.36
C LYS A 104 -6.07 4.37 8.68
N ASN A 105 -6.44 3.61 9.70
CA ASN A 105 -5.80 3.66 11.02
C ASN A 105 -4.31 3.24 10.95
N ILE A 106 -3.97 2.26 10.09
CA ILE A 106 -2.57 1.87 9.84
C ILE A 106 -1.81 3.01 9.16
N ARG A 107 -2.40 3.70 8.17
CA ARG A 107 -1.81 4.89 7.53
C ARG A 107 -1.52 5.98 8.56
N GLU A 108 -2.50 6.31 9.38
CA GLU A 108 -2.35 7.34 10.42
C GLU A 108 -1.26 6.98 11.43
N ALA A 109 -1.15 5.70 11.78
CA ALA A 109 -0.07 5.21 12.62
C ALA A 109 1.31 5.36 11.96
N ILE A 110 1.45 5.09 10.67
CA ILE A 110 2.70 5.31 9.93
C ILE A 110 3.09 6.78 9.97
N ILE A 111 2.14 7.67 9.70
CA ILE A 111 2.36 9.13 9.71
C ILE A 111 2.73 9.59 11.12
N SER A 112 2.05 9.13 12.16
CA SER A 112 2.36 9.49 13.56
C SER A 112 3.76 9.05 14.01
N MET A 113 4.31 8.01 13.39
CA MET A 113 5.69 7.54 13.63
C MET A 113 6.73 8.23 12.73
N GLY A 114 6.34 9.25 11.98
CA GLY A 114 7.23 10.05 11.11
C GLY A 114 7.39 9.53 9.69
N GLY A 115 6.59 8.57 9.26
CA GLY A 115 6.49 8.18 7.86
C GLY A 115 5.64 9.16 7.05
N GLU A 116 5.73 9.06 5.73
CA GLU A 116 4.97 9.87 4.78
C GLU A 116 4.16 8.96 3.86
N VAL A 117 2.93 9.35 3.49
CA VAL A 117 2.11 8.65 2.51
C VAL A 117 1.67 9.65 1.45
N ARG A 118 2.07 9.41 0.20
CA ARG A 118 1.73 10.23 -0.96
C ARG A 118 0.78 9.47 -1.86
N PHE A 119 -0.44 9.98 -1.98
CA PHE A 119 -1.43 9.51 -2.93
C PHE A 119 -1.27 10.20 -4.28
N HIS A 120 -1.95 9.66 -5.30
CA HIS A 120 -1.89 10.16 -6.66
C HIS A 120 -0.45 10.25 -7.21
N THR A 121 0.45 9.43 -6.67
CA THR A 121 1.89 9.47 -6.96
C THR A 121 2.32 8.16 -7.59
N LYS A 122 2.54 8.18 -8.89
CA LYS A 122 2.92 7.02 -9.70
C LYS A 122 4.43 7.03 -9.94
N VAL A 123 5.07 5.90 -9.71
CA VAL A 123 6.48 5.72 -10.13
C VAL A 123 6.50 5.40 -11.62
N THR A 124 7.16 6.25 -12.40
CA THR A 124 7.26 6.15 -13.86
C THR A 124 8.63 5.68 -14.33
N GLY A 125 9.64 5.76 -13.46
CA GLY A 125 10.99 5.34 -13.81
C GLY A 125 11.90 5.16 -12.61
N ILE A 126 12.99 4.46 -12.84
CA ILE A 126 14.05 4.19 -11.87
C ILE A 126 15.38 4.58 -12.49
N ARG A 127 16.19 5.33 -11.77
CA ARG A 127 17.56 5.63 -12.15
C ARG A 127 18.52 4.97 -11.18
N THR A 128 19.56 4.34 -11.74
CA THR A 128 20.65 3.73 -10.97
C THR A 128 21.93 4.55 -11.11
N LYS A 129 22.83 4.38 -10.15
CA LYS A 129 24.22 4.91 -10.17
C LYS A 129 25.19 3.73 -10.01
N ARG A 130 26.45 3.95 -10.37
CA ARG A 130 27.51 2.95 -10.09
C ARG A 130 27.66 2.83 -8.58
N SER A 131 27.74 1.60 -8.08
CA SER A 131 27.99 1.34 -6.66
C SER A 131 29.36 1.88 -6.22
N ILE A 132 29.45 2.36 -4.98
CA ILE A 132 30.69 2.92 -4.41
C ILE A 132 31.54 1.82 -3.76
N ASP A 133 30.95 0.65 -3.46
CA ASP A 133 31.55 -0.44 -2.70
C ASP A 133 32.29 -1.48 -3.56
N PHE A 134 32.77 -1.08 -4.75
CA PHE A 134 33.50 -1.92 -5.69
C PHE A 134 32.70 -3.15 -6.21
N SER A 135 31.41 -3.26 -5.92
CA SER A 135 30.54 -4.18 -6.61
C SER A 135 30.21 -3.62 -7.99
N ASP A 136 30.23 -4.46 -9.03
CA ASP A 136 29.78 -4.03 -10.37
C ASP A 136 28.25 -3.90 -10.47
N GLU A 137 27.53 -4.09 -9.35
CA GLU A 137 26.08 -4.00 -9.30
C GLU A 137 25.61 -2.54 -9.24
N PRO A 138 24.60 -2.19 -10.04
CA PRO A 138 24.05 -0.84 -10.01
C PRO A 138 23.25 -0.58 -8.71
N ALA A 139 23.57 0.51 -8.03
CA ALA A 139 22.82 0.97 -6.87
C ALA A 139 21.67 1.91 -7.29
N LEU A 140 20.57 1.89 -6.55
CA LEU A 140 19.48 2.85 -6.75
C LEU A 140 19.98 4.27 -6.49
N ALA A 141 19.53 5.24 -7.27
CA ALA A 141 19.85 6.65 -7.09
C ALA A 141 18.61 7.52 -6.98
N MET A 142 17.55 7.18 -7.72
CA MET A 142 16.41 8.06 -7.87
C MET A 142 15.20 7.30 -8.40
N LEU A 143 14.02 7.75 -8.02
CA LEU A 143 12.75 7.39 -8.64
C LEU A 143 12.20 8.61 -9.37
N HIS A 144 11.70 8.40 -10.59
CA HIS A 144 10.88 9.38 -11.30
C HIS A 144 9.43 9.17 -10.92
N LEU A 145 8.81 10.22 -10.41
CA LEU A 145 7.43 10.23 -9.94
C LEU A 145 6.58 11.13 -10.84
N GLU A 146 5.29 10.85 -10.92
CA GLU A 146 4.30 11.64 -11.63
C GLU A 146 3.03 11.75 -10.79
N ASP A 147 2.52 12.97 -10.58
CA ASP A 147 1.19 13.18 -10.00
C ASP A 147 0.13 12.82 -11.05
N THR A 148 -0.71 11.83 -10.75
CA THR A 148 -1.69 11.27 -11.67
C THR A 148 -2.86 12.20 -12.01
N ARG A 149 -3.01 13.32 -11.30
CA ARG A 149 -4.06 14.34 -11.53
C ARG A 149 -3.57 15.47 -12.43
N THR A 150 -2.29 15.84 -12.26
CA THR A 150 -1.71 17.00 -12.92
C THR A 150 -0.74 16.63 -14.04
N ASN A 151 -0.27 15.38 -14.06
CA ASN A 151 0.82 14.87 -14.91
C ASN A 151 2.14 15.64 -14.70
N ILE A 152 2.32 16.26 -13.53
CA ILE A 152 3.58 16.92 -13.18
C ILE A 152 4.53 15.88 -12.63
N GLY A 153 5.73 15.82 -13.20
CA GLY A 153 6.80 14.93 -12.75
C GLY A 153 7.66 15.56 -11.64
N GLU A 154 8.14 14.72 -10.73
CA GLU A 154 9.19 15.07 -9.77
C GLU A 154 10.20 13.94 -9.62
N ASP A 155 11.40 14.26 -9.16
CA ASP A 155 12.45 13.28 -8.89
C ASP A 155 12.65 13.10 -7.38
N LEU A 156 12.55 11.85 -6.91
CA LEU A 156 12.82 11.48 -5.52
C LEU A 156 14.16 10.77 -5.42
N LEU A 157 15.14 11.42 -4.78
CA LEU A 157 16.43 10.81 -4.47
C LEU A 157 16.26 9.76 -3.36
N THR A 158 16.72 8.56 -3.62
CA THR A 158 16.69 7.46 -2.64
C THR A 158 17.67 6.37 -3.00
N ASP A 159 18.26 5.74 -1.99
CA ASP A 159 19.17 4.60 -2.16
C ASP A 159 18.47 3.25 -2.00
N VAL A 160 17.23 3.22 -1.48
CA VAL A 160 16.47 2.00 -1.23
C VAL A 160 15.01 2.18 -1.63
N ALA A 161 14.48 1.21 -2.37
CA ALA A 161 13.05 1.14 -2.68
C ALA A 161 12.54 -0.30 -2.54
N VAL A 162 11.31 -0.42 -2.08
CA VAL A 162 10.58 -1.70 -2.02
C VAL A 162 9.43 -1.63 -3.02
N LEU A 163 9.47 -2.48 -4.03
CA LEU A 163 8.42 -2.58 -5.03
C LEU A 163 7.29 -3.48 -4.53
N ALA A 164 6.11 -2.91 -4.30
CA ALA A 164 4.91 -3.61 -3.84
C ALA A 164 3.70 -3.26 -4.74
N ILE A 165 3.92 -3.23 -6.04
CA ILE A 165 3.05 -2.64 -7.07
C ILE A 165 1.90 -3.55 -7.53
N GLY A 166 1.81 -4.76 -6.99
CA GLY A 166 0.73 -5.68 -7.27
C GLY A 166 0.77 -6.30 -8.68
N HIS A 167 -0.28 -7.06 -9.03
CA HIS A 167 -0.34 -7.84 -10.27
C HIS A 167 -0.54 -6.98 -11.53
N SER A 168 -1.28 -5.91 -11.43
CA SER A 168 -1.68 -5.05 -12.56
C SER A 168 -0.59 -4.10 -13.06
N ALA A 169 0.60 -4.17 -12.47
CA ALA A 169 1.76 -3.36 -12.86
C ALA A 169 2.67 -4.06 -13.91
N ARG A 170 2.16 -5.09 -14.56
CA ARG A 170 2.85 -5.77 -15.66
C ARG A 170 2.79 -4.98 -16.95
#